data_fa3b5672358193f1ffd41906e630bcbd
#
_entry.id   fa3b5672358193f1ffd41906e630bcbd
#
_cell.length_a   1.000
_cell.length_b   1.000
_cell.length_c   1.000
_cell.angle_alpha   90.00
_cell.angle_beta   90.00
_cell.angle_gamma   90.00
#
_symmetry.space_group_name_H-M   'P 1'
#
loop_
_entity.id
_entity.type
_entity.pdbx_description
1 polymer ?
#
loop_
_entity_poly.entity_id
_entity_poly.type
_entity_poly.pdbx_seq_one_letter_code
_entity_poly.pdbx_strand_id
1 'polypeptide(L)'
;MTLPKTVRGRAWKFGDNVDTDQIIPAKYAIYSLDEKELGKHAMEGVPGHETWASQVTTGDIMVGGSNFGCGSSREIAPVAIRGAGISLVIADSFARIFFRNAINMGYPILQSPQAAELVEEGDELEIDLEEGVIRNFTKGDEYHAEAFPQFMNDLLRMGGLVPWVRRRLEERRRKTPVASG
;
A
#
# COMPACT_ATOMS: atom_id res chain seq x y z
N MET A 1 -3.98 -13.62 -4.45
CA MET A 1 -3.45 -13.85 -3.10
C MET A 1 -4.38 -13.14 -2.15
N THR A 2 -4.94 -13.82 -1.17
CA THR A 2 -5.82 -13.18 -0.16
C THR A 2 -4.94 -12.41 0.80
N LEU A 3 -5.29 -11.17 1.14
CA LEU A 3 -4.57 -10.40 2.15
C LEU A 3 -4.60 -11.14 3.49
N PRO A 4 -3.50 -11.16 4.25
CA PRO A 4 -3.51 -11.67 5.62
C PRO A 4 -4.44 -10.80 6.48
N LYS A 5 -5.03 -11.38 7.51
CA LYS A 5 -5.85 -10.62 8.45
C LYS A 5 -4.99 -9.63 9.24
N THR A 6 -3.79 -10.04 9.61
CA THR A 6 -2.87 -9.27 10.43
C THR A 6 -1.53 -9.16 9.73
N VAL A 7 -0.93 -7.98 9.77
CA VAL A 7 0.42 -7.68 9.29
C VAL A 7 1.26 -7.21 10.47
N ARG A 8 2.50 -7.71 10.58
CA ARG A 8 3.46 -7.27 11.59
C ARG A 8 4.81 -6.96 10.95
N GLY A 9 5.42 -5.85 11.34
CA GLY A 9 6.71 -5.43 10.82
C GLY A 9 7.21 -4.15 11.47
N ARG A 10 8.44 -3.79 11.10
CA ARG A 10 9.10 -2.56 11.53
C ARG A 10 8.60 -1.37 10.72
N ALA A 11 8.42 -0.23 11.37
CA ALA A 11 8.03 1.02 10.74
C ALA A 11 9.21 1.72 10.06
N TRP A 12 8.98 2.17 8.82
CA TRP A 12 9.81 3.12 8.10
C TRP A 12 9.09 4.45 7.99
N LYS A 13 9.64 5.50 8.61
CA LYS A 13 8.99 6.80 8.74
C LYS A 13 9.44 7.77 7.65
N PHE A 14 8.45 8.35 6.96
CA PHE A 14 8.63 9.41 5.98
C PHE A 14 7.78 10.64 6.32
N GLY A 15 8.18 11.79 5.81
CA GLY A 15 7.48 13.05 6.06
C GLY A 15 6.27 13.28 5.15
N ASP A 16 5.87 14.56 5.07
CA ASP A 16 4.79 15.03 4.22
C ASP A 16 5.22 15.16 2.76
N ASN A 17 4.23 15.12 1.86
CA ASN A 17 4.39 15.37 0.43
C ASN A 17 5.45 14.48 -0.25
N VAL A 18 5.59 13.23 0.19
CA VAL A 18 6.41 12.26 -0.54
C VAL A 18 5.79 12.07 -1.90
N ASP A 19 6.48 12.52 -2.94
CA ASP A 19 5.97 12.48 -4.31
C ASP A 19 6.34 11.20 -5.06
N THR A 20 5.67 10.95 -6.17
CA THR A 20 5.88 9.74 -6.97
C THR A 20 7.26 9.66 -7.64
N ASP A 21 7.94 10.79 -7.87
CA ASP A 21 9.33 10.81 -8.33
C ASP A 21 10.32 10.43 -7.24
N GLN A 22 10.01 10.79 -5.99
CA GLN A 22 10.76 10.35 -4.82
C GLN A 22 10.56 8.86 -4.55
N ILE A 23 9.33 8.35 -4.71
CA ILE A 23 9.02 6.93 -4.54
C ILE A 23 9.74 6.09 -5.61
N ILE A 24 9.61 6.48 -6.88
CA ILE A 24 10.26 5.78 -7.99
C ILE A 24 10.58 6.77 -9.12
N PRO A 25 11.87 7.10 -9.33
CA PRO A 25 12.27 8.01 -10.40
C PRO A 25 11.82 7.53 -11.78
N ALA A 26 11.38 8.48 -12.65
CA ALA A 26 10.80 8.20 -13.97
C ALA A 26 11.68 7.31 -14.85
N LYS A 27 13.00 7.42 -14.72
CA LYS A 27 13.94 6.62 -15.52
C LYS A 27 13.71 5.12 -15.40
N TYR A 28 13.22 4.64 -14.24
CA TYR A 28 12.97 3.21 -14.02
C TYR A 28 11.69 2.69 -14.65
N ALA A 29 10.70 3.56 -14.89
CA ALA A 29 9.47 3.19 -15.56
C ALA A 29 9.68 2.73 -17.02
N ILE A 30 10.79 3.13 -17.63
CA ILE A 30 11.11 2.84 -19.04
C ILE A 30 11.75 1.45 -19.18
N TYR A 31 12.43 0.98 -18.15
CA TYR A 31 13.29 -0.21 -18.25
C TYR A 31 12.65 -1.51 -17.76
N SER A 32 11.70 -1.43 -16.85
CA SER A 32 11.03 -2.62 -16.33
C SER A 32 9.68 -2.29 -15.71
N LEU A 33 8.72 -3.21 -15.89
CA LEU A 33 7.46 -3.25 -15.13
C LEU A 33 7.48 -4.40 -14.11
N ASP A 34 8.61 -5.09 -13.96
CA ASP A 34 8.76 -6.13 -12.96
C ASP A 34 8.80 -5.52 -11.56
N GLU A 35 7.93 -6.03 -10.69
CA GLU A 35 7.74 -5.51 -9.35
C GLU A 35 9.02 -5.58 -8.50
N LYS A 36 9.79 -6.67 -8.61
CA LYS A 36 11.03 -6.85 -7.85
C LYS A 36 12.13 -5.93 -8.33
N GLU A 37 12.20 -5.70 -9.65
CA GLU A 37 13.17 -4.76 -10.21
C GLU A 37 12.83 -3.33 -9.80
N LEU A 38 11.56 -2.92 -9.90
CA LEU A 38 11.11 -1.60 -9.42
C LEU A 38 11.37 -1.44 -7.92
N GLY A 39 11.15 -2.49 -7.14
CA GLY A 39 11.37 -2.48 -5.69
C GLY A 39 12.80 -2.17 -5.27
N LYS A 40 13.81 -2.56 -6.06
CA LYS A 40 15.22 -2.25 -5.78
C LYS A 40 15.53 -0.75 -5.80
N HIS A 41 14.69 0.02 -6.49
CA HIS A 41 14.84 1.46 -6.70
C HIS A 41 13.78 2.28 -5.95
N ALA A 42 13.00 1.63 -5.10
CA ALA A 42 12.00 2.31 -4.30
C ALA A 42 12.66 3.30 -3.34
N MET A 43 12.10 4.49 -3.24
CA MET A 43 12.53 5.61 -2.40
C MET A 43 13.91 6.20 -2.75
N GLU A 44 14.55 5.82 -3.86
CA GLU A 44 15.81 6.43 -4.30
C GLU A 44 15.74 7.95 -4.53
N GLY A 45 14.56 8.46 -4.83
CA GLY A 45 14.34 9.90 -5.02
C GLY A 45 14.26 10.69 -3.71
N VAL A 46 14.23 10.03 -2.56
CA VAL A 46 14.23 10.70 -1.24
C VAL A 46 15.68 10.92 -0.79
N PRO A 47 16.12 12.18 -0.58
CA PRO A 47 17.48 12.44 -0.15
C PRO A 47 17.86 11.68 1.12
N GLY A 48 19.00 10.98 1.09
CA GLY A 48 19.48 10.15 2.19
C GLY A 48 18.88 8.73 2.25
N HIS A 49 18.02 8.37 1.29
CA HIS A 49 17.38 7.06 1.21
C HIS A 49 17.74 6.29 -0.08
N GLU A 50 18.82 6.64 -0.73
CA GLU A 50 19.24 6.05 -2.02
C GLU A 50 19.47 4.54 -1.95
N THR A 51 19.77 4.01 -0.76
CA THR A 51 19.96 2.57 -0.50
C THR A 51 18.87 1.95 0.37
N TRP A 52 17.79 2.68 0.61
CA TRP A 52 16.72 2.28 1.53
C TRP A 52 16.12 0.90 1.17
N ALA A 53 15.85 0.65 -0.10
CA ALA A 53 15.25 -0.61 -0.54
C ALA A 53 16.06 -1.86 -0.13
N SER A 54 17.38 -1.74 -0.03
CA SER A 54 18.27 -2.84 0.42
C SER A 54 18.23 -3.08 1.93
N GLN A 55 17.66 -2.17 2.71
CA GLN A 55 17.55 -2.24 4.16
C GLN A 55 16.18 -2.74 4.63
N VAL A 56 15.20 -2.76 3.71
CA VAL A 56 13.83 -3.22 3.99
C VAL A 56 13.82 -4.72 4.20
N THR A 57 13.14 -5.15 5.24
CA THR A 57 12.81 -6.57 5.46
C THR A 57 11.39 -6.81 4.96
N THR A 58 11.19 -7.92 4.23
CA THR A 58 9.84 -8.27 3.76
C THR A 58 8.88 -8.38 4.95
N GLY A 59 7.81 -7.63 4.89
CA GLY A 59 6.86 -7.50 5.99
C GLY A 59 6.86 -6.13 6.65
N ASP A 60 7.91 -5.34 6.48
CA ASP A 60 8.02 -3.99 7.03
C ASP A 60 6.83 -3.10 6.59
N ILE A 61 6.63 -2.03 7.32
CA ILE A 61 5.49 -1.12 7.18
C ILE A 61 6.02 0.28 6.91
N MET A 62 5.43 0.96 5.91
CA MET A 62 5.77 2.35 5.63
C MET A 62 4.78 3.28 6.32
N VAL A 63 5.28 4.35 6.94
CA VAL A 63 4.48 5.38 7.60
C VAL A 63 4.84 6.74 7.01
N GLY A 64 3.90 7.34 6.30
CA GLY A 64 4.03 8.66 5.67
C GLY A 64 3.23 9.73 6.37
N GLY A 65 3.54 10.99 6.07
CA GLY A 65 2.77 12.15 6.52
C GLY A 65 1.60 12.49 5.60
N SER A 66 1.28 13.78 5.50
CA SER A 66 0.20 14.30 4.67
C SER A 66 0.52 14.19 3.17
N ASN A 67 -0.52 13.97 2.35
CA ASN A 67 -0.46 13.99 0.88
C ASN A 67 0.57 13.02 0.29
N PHE A 68 0.67 11.83 0.88
CA PHE A 68 1.61 10.78 0.43
C PHE A 68 1.27 10.31 -0.99
N GLY A 69 2.30 10.17 -1.83
CA GLY A 69 2.15 9.76 -3.23
C GLY A 69 1.67 10.87 -4.17
N CYS A 70 1.92 12.14 -3.82
CA CYS A 70 1.61 13.29 -4.67
C CYS A 70 2.46 13.31 -5.96
N GLY A 71 2.24 14.30 -6.82
CA GLY A 71 2.97 14.47 -8.07
C GLY A 71 2.29 13.80 -9.27
N SER A 72 3.07 13.18 -10.14
CA SER A 72 2.55 12.60 -11.40
C SER A 72 1.77 11.31 -11.18
N SER A 73 0.87 11.01 -12.14
CA SER A 73 0.09 9.77 -12.15
C SER A 73 0.97 8.56 -12.49
N ARG A 74 1.70 8.05 -11.49
CA ARG A 74 2.54 6.85 -11.67
C ARG A 74 1.92 5.63 -11.01
N GLU A 75 1.38 4.76 -11.85
CA GLU A 75 0.84 3.47 -11.41
C GLU A 75 1.91 2.56 -10.80
N ILE A 76 3.18 2.78 -11.17
CA ILE A 76 4.32 2.00 -10.66
C ILE A 76 4.77 2.40 -9.25
N ALA A 77 4.35 3.55 -8.71
CA ALA A 77 4.78 3.98 -7.39
C ALA A 77 4.38 2.98 -6.27
N PRO A 78 3.11 2.59 -6.12
CA PRO A 78 2.75 1.56 -5.15
C PRO A 78 3.32 0.18 -5.50
N VAL A 79 3.59 -0.11 -6.79
CA VAL A 79 4.27 -1.35 -7.23
C VAL A 79 5.70 -1.40 -6.70
N ALA A 80 6.44 -0.29 -6.79
CA ALA A 80 7.81 -0.19 -6.30
C ALA A 80 7.89 -0.37 -4.78
N ILE A 81 7.02 0.28 -4.02
CA ILE A 81 6.97 0.13 -2.55
C ILE A 81 6.70 -1.33 -2.17
N ARG A 82 5.69 -1.97 -2.79
CA ARG A 82 5.40 -3.39 -2.57
C ARG A 82 6.55 -4.29 -2.97
N GLY A 83 7.18 -4.01 -4.11
CA GLY A 83 8.33 -4.75 -4.63
C GLY A 83 9.57 -4.67 -3.74
N ALA A 84 9.73 -3.59 -2.98
CA ALA A 84 10.78 -3.47 -1.96
C ALA A 84 10.52 -4.36 -0.73
N GLY A 85 9.29 -4.87 -0.55
CA GLY A 85 8.94 -5.74 0.57
C GLY A 85 8.03 -5.10 1.62
N ILE A 86 7.57 -3.88 1.39
CA ILE A 86 6.63 -3.20 2.29
C ILE A 86 5.25 -3.82 2.18
N SER A 87 4.71 -4.28 3.29
CA SER A 87 3.42 -4.96 3.35
C SER A 87 2.23 -4.01 3.22
N LEU A 88 2.33 -2.82 3.77
CA LEU A 88 1.30 -1.78 3.69
C LEU A 88 1.89 -0.39 3.94
N VAL A 89 1.13 0.64 3.53
CA VAL A 89 1.46 2.04 3.84
C VAL A 89 0.38 2.62 4.76
N ILE A 90 0.83 3.25 5.86
CA ILE A 90 0.01 4.09 6.72
C ILE A 90 0.38 5.53 6.40
N ALA A 91 -0.59 6.45 6.31
CA ALA A 91 -0.31 7.88 6.14
C ALA A 91 -1.39 8.73 6.82
N ASP A 92 -1.05 10.00 7.07
CA ASP A 92 -2.03 11.00 7.48
C ASP A 92 -3.09 11.18 6.39
N SER A 93 -2.62 11.35 5.14
CA SER A 93 -3.49 11.38 3.96
C SER A 93 -2.73 10.94 2.70
N PHE A 94 -3.48 10.54 1.68
CA PHE A 94 -2.94 10.10 0.39
C PHE A 94 -3.37 11.02 -0.74
N ALA A 95 -2.49 11.23 -1.71
CA ALA A 95 -2.87 11.80 -2.99
C ALA A 95 -3.86 10.89 -3.72
N ARG A 96 -4.90 11.47 -4.35
CA ARG A 96 -6.03 10.74 -4.95
C ARG A 96 -5.60 9.65 -5.94
N ILE A 97 -4.59 9.95 -6.76
CA ILE A 97 -4.13 9.02 -7.81
C ILE A 97 -3.39 7.83 -7.17
N PHE A 98 -2.47 8.10 -6.25
CA PHE A 98 -1.77 7.05 -5.50
C PHE A 98 -2.76 6.13 -4.77
N PHE A 99 -3.73 6.72 -4.06
CA PHE A 99 -4.79 6.00 -3.37
C PHE A 99 -5.53 5.04 -4.31
N ARG A 100 -6.01 5.55 -5.46
CA ARG A 100 -6.74 4.74 -6.45
C ARG A 100 -5.87 3.61 -7.01
N ASN A 101 -4.61 3.89 -7.34
CA ASN A 101 -3.69 2.91 -7.88
C ASN A 101 -3.43 1.78 -6.88
N ALA A 102 -3.16 2.13 -5.60
CA ALA A 102 -2.97 1.15 -4.53
C ALA A 102 -4.19 0.24 -4.36
N ILE A 103 -5.39 0.81 -4.23
CA ILE A 103 -6.65 0.03 -4.09
C ILE A 103 -6.90 -0.85 -5.32
N ASN A 104 -6.70 -0.31 -6.54
CA ASN A 104 -6.91 -1.06 -7.78
C ASN A 104 -6.00 -2.28 -7.92
N MET A 105 -4.78 -2.21 -7.41
CA MET A 105 -3.85 -3.34 -7.41
C MET A 105 -3.97 -4.25 -6.18
N GLY A 106 -4.89 -3.93 -5.26
CA GLY A 106 -5.08 -4.69 -4.02
C GLY A 106 -3.94 -4.52 -3.02
N TYR A 107 -3.23 -3.39 -3.07
CA TYR A 107 -2.18 -3.07 -2.13
C TYR A 107 -2.77 -2.33 -0.93
N PRO A 108 -2.60 -2.85 0.31
CA PRO A 108 -3.21 -2.25 1.48
C PRO A 108 -2.57 -0.91 1.82
N ILE A 109 -3.42 0.08 2.05
CA ILE A 109 -3.06 1.40 2.57
C ILE A 109 -4.05 1.74 3.67
N LEU A 110 -3.62 2.47 4.68
CA LEU A 110 -4.47 2.89 5.80
C LEU A 110 -4.27 4.38 6.08
N GLN A 111 -5.36 5.10 6.18
CA GLN A 111 -5.32 6.49 6.62
C GLN A 111 -5.50 6.54 8.13
N SER A 112 -4.49 7.06 8.83
CA SER A 112 -4.49 7.23 10.28
C SER A 112 -3.61 8.42 10.65
N PRO A 113 -4.20 9.62 10.81
CA PRO A 113 -3.44 10.82 11.20
C PRO A 113 -2.67 10.61 12.51
N GLN A 114 -3.30 9.96 13.49
CA GLN A 114 -2.68 9.70 14.77
C GLN A 114 -1.45 8.77 14.66
N ALA A 115 -1.55 7.67 13.94
CA ALA A 115 -0.40 6.79 13.71
C ALA A 115 0.68 7.48 12.87
N ALA A 116 0.28 8.25 11.86
CA ALA A 116 1.21 9.02 11.04
C ALA A 116 1.99 10.06 11.84
N GLU A 117 1.43 10.64 12.89
CA GLU A 117 2.10 11.58 13.78
C GLU A 117 3.00 10.87 14.80
N LEU A 118 2.48 9.85 15.50
CA LEU A 118 3.07 9.32 16.72
C LEU A 118 4.00 8.10 16.53
N VAL A 119 3.88 7.38 15.40
CA VAL A 119 4.81 6.29 15.08
C VAL A 119 6.17 6.87 14.69
N GLU A 120 7.23 6.28 15.20
CA GLU A 120 8.61 6.65 14.90
C GLU A 120 9.31 5.59 14.05
N GLU A 121 10.43 5.99 13.46
CA GLU A 121 11.30 5.09 12.71
C GLU A 121 11.76 3.93 13.58
N GLY A 122 11.56 2.70 13.08
CA GLY A 122 11.97 1.49 13.76
C GLY A 122 10.98 0.92 14.76
N ASP A 123 9.84 1.59 15.01
CA ASP A 123 8.78 1.05 15.86
C ASP A 123 8.27 -0.30 15.32
N GLU A 124 8.03 -1.24 16.23
CA GLU A 124 7.39 -2.54 15.93
C GLU A 124 5.87 -2.39 15.93
N LEU A 125 5.26 -2.61 14.75
CA LEU A 125 3.82 -2.46 14.55
C LEU A 125 3.16 -3.80 14.24
N GLU A 126 1.91 -3.95 14.72
CA GLU A 126 0.98 -4.98 14.27
C GLU A 126 -0.34 -4.33 13.85
N ILE A 127 -0.81 -4.66 12.67
CA ILE A 127 -2.01 -4.06 12.08
C ILE A 127 -3.05 -5.13 11.79
N ASP A 128 -4.23 -5.01 12.40
CA ASP A 128 -5.42 -5.75 12.00
C ASP A 128 -6.09 -5.02 10.83
N LEU A 129 -6.00 -5.58 9.63
CA LEU A 129 -6.53 -4.99 8.41
C LEU A 129 -8.06 -5.04 8.32
N GLU A 130 -8.71 -5.88 9.11
CA GLU A 130 -10.19 -5.96 9.14
C GLU A 130 -10.77 -4.90 10.04
N GLU A 131 -10.20 -4.74 11.24
CA GLU A 131 -10.66 -3.80 12.25
C GLU A 131 -10.03 -2.40 12.09
N GLY A 132 -8.97 -2.28 11.28
CA GLY A 132 -8.22 -1.03 11.13
C GLY A 132 -7.45 -0.64 12.39
N VAL A 133 -7.10 -1.60 13.24
CA VAL A 133 -6.38 -1.36 14.50
C VAL A 133 -4.89 -1.46 14.27
N ILE A 134 -4.15 -0.45 14.72
CA ILE A 134 -2.69 -0.34 14.62
C ILE A 134 -2.11 -0.37 16.04
N ARG A 135 -1.40 -1.44 16.39
CA ARG A 135 -0.73 -1.59 17.69
C ARG A 135 0.75 -1.31 17.54
N ASN A 136 1.25 -0.39 18.34
CA ASN A 136 2.67 -0.10 18.46
C ASN A 136 3.25 -0.83 19.68
N PHE A 137 3.95 -1.92 19.45
CA PHE A 137 4.53 -2.71 20.56
C PHE A 137 5.73 -2.05 21.21
N THR A 138 6.43 -1.17 20.49
CA THR A 138 7.57 -0.44 21.04
C THR A 138 7.13 0.57 22.10
N LYS A 139 6.01 1.25 21.87
CA LYS A 139 5.48 2.30 22.75
C LYS A 139 4.35 1.81 23.65
N GLY A 140 3.71 0.70 23.32
CA GLY A 140 2.53 0.20 24.02
C GLY A 140 1.24 0.93 23.67
N ASP A 141 1.21 1.64 22.54
CA ASP A 141 0.08 2.44 22.10
C ASP A 141 -0.78 1.69 21.07
N GLU A 142 -2.04 2.14 20.94
CA GLU A 142 -2.97 1.65 19.93
C GLU A 142 -3.59 2.83 19.18
N TYR A 143 -3.62 2.75 17.87
CA TYR A 143 -4.21 3.75 16.98
C TYR A 143 -5.26 3.10 16.08
N HIS A 144 -6.12 3.92 15.49
CA HIS A 144 -7.15 3.44 14.57
C HIS A 144 -7.01 4.10 13.20
N ALA A 145 -7.18 3.29 12.16
CA ALA A 145 -7.29 3.78 10.80
C ALA A 145 -8.74 4.20 10.50
N GLU A 146 -8.90 5.14 9.59
CA GLU A 146 -10.21 5.49 9.04
C GLU A 146 -10.82 4.28 8.31
N ALA A 147 -12.08 3.99 8.59
CA ALA A 147 -12.77 2.85 7.98
C ALA A 147 -13.01 3.10 6.48
N PHE A 148 -12.58 2.17 5.66
CA PHE A 148 -12.92 2.18 4.24
C PHE A 148 -14.36 1.71 3.99
N PRO A 149 -15.02 2.23 2.94
CA PRO A 149 -16.25 1.66 2.45
C PRO A 149 -16.09 0.17 2.14
N GLN A 150 -17.14 -0.63 2.40
CA GLN A 150 -17.12 -2.08 2.21
C GLN A 150 -16.60 -2.51 0.83
N PHE A 151 -16.97 -1.78 -0.22
CA PHE A 151 -16.48 -2.03 -1.59
C PHE A 151 -14.95 -2.00 -1.71
N MET A 152 -14.26 -1.06 -1.03
CA MET A 152 -12.80 -0.97 -1.05
C MET A 152 -12.17 -2.14 -0.30
N ASN A 153 -12.74 -2.52 0.84
CA ASN A 153 -12.31 -3.70 1.57
C ASN A 153 -12.44 -4.97 0.73
N ASP A 154 -13.52 -5.10 -0.04
CA ASP A 154 -13.72 -6.21 -0.96
C ASP A 154 -12.64 -6.25 -2.06
N LEU A 155 -12.27 -5.08 -2.63
CA LEU A 155 -11.20 -4.98 -3.61
C LEU A 155 -9.86 -5.43 -3.03
N LEU A 156 -9.50 -4.93 -1.86
CA LEU A 156 -8.26 -5.29 -1.17
C LEU A 156 -8.20 -6.79 -0.88
N ARG A 157 -9.27 -7.37 -0.31
CA ARG A 157 -9.37 -8.81 0.00
C ARG A 157 -9.25 -9.70 -1.23
N MET A 158 -9.69 -9.22 -2.39
CA MET A 158 -9.65 -9.98 -3.64
C MET A 158 -8.35 -9.79 -4.43
N GLY A 159 -7.43 -8.96 -3.94
CA GLY A 159 -6.17 -8.67 -4.62
C GLY A 159 -6.32 -7.67 -5.76
N GLY A 160 -7.31 -6.78 -5.69
CA GLY A 160 -7.50 -5.65 -6.58
C GLY A 160 -8.71 -5.75 -7.52
N LEU A 161 -8.82 -4.74 -8.38
CA LEU A 161 -9.98 -4.57 -9.26
C LEU A 161 -10.13 -5.70 -10.28
N VAL A 162 -9.06 -6.16 -10.88
CA VAL A 162 -9.12 -7.18 -11.95
C VAL A 162 -9.65 -8.53 -11.43
N PRO A 163 -9.14 -9.11 -10.34
CA PRO A 163 -9.69 -10.32 -9.75
C PRO A 163 -11.16 -10.13 -9.30
N TRP A 164 -11.49 -8.97 -8.75
CA TRP A 164 -12.85 -8.66 -8.33
C TRP A 164 -13.84 -8.65 -9.50
N VAL A 165 -13.47 -7.98 -10.62
CA VAL A 165 -14.31 -7.96 -11.84
C VAL A 165 -14.47 -9.37 -12.42
N ARG A 166 -13.40 -10.16 -12.51
CA ARG A 166 -13.46 -11.55 -13.00
C ARG A 166 -14.48 -12.36 -12.22
N ARG A 167 -14.40 -12.34 -10.90
CA ARG A 167 -15.34 -13.06 -10.03
C ARG A 167 -16.78 -12.63 -10.26
N ARG A 168 -17.04 -11.32 -10.34
CA ARG A 168 -18.38 -10.77 -10.61
C ARG A 168 -18.93 -11.23 -11.95
N LEU A 169 -18.10 -11.29 -13.00
CA LEU A 169 -18.51 -11.78 -14.31
C LEU A 169 -18.82 -13.28 -14.30
N GLU A 170 -18.02 -14.07 -13.59
CA GLU A 170 -18.28 -15.51 -13.44
C GLU A 170 -19.58 -15.79 -12.68
N GLU A 171 -19.85 -15.04 -11.60
CA GLU A 171 -21.08 -15.14 -10.84
C GLU A 171 -22.31 -14.77 -11.69
N ARG A 172 -22.21 -13.74 -12.53
CA ARG A 172 -23.27 -13.36 -13.48
C ARG A 172 -23.53 -14.46 -14.50
N ARG A 173 -22.48 -15.02 -15.11
CA ARG A 173 -22.61 -16.12 -16.07
C ARG A 173 -23.29 -17.35 -15.48
N ARG A 174 -23.01 -17.68 -14.23
CA ARG A 174 -23.66 -18.81 -13.52
C ARG A 174 -25.14 -18.55 -13.22
N LYS A 175 -25.54 -17.29 -13.01
CA LYS A 175 -26.92 -16.90 -12.72
C LYS A 175 -27.79 -16.72 -13.95
N THR A 176 -27.19 -16.62 -15.14
CA THR A 176 -27.92 -16.52 -16.42
C THR A 176 -27.71 -17.84 -17.18
N PRO A 177 -28.63 -18.83 -17.06
CA PRO A 177 -28.58 -20.02 -17.90
C PRO A 177 -28.69 -19.58 -19.35
N VAL A 178 -27.77 -20.05 -20.19
CA VAL A 178 -27.91 -19.90 -21.65
C VAL A 178 -29.23 -20.59 -22.01
N ALA A 179 -30.22 -19.83 -22.43
CA ALA A 179 -31.42 -20.39 -23.02
C ALA A 179 -30.96 -21.19 -24.26
N SER A 180 -31.01 -22.53 -24.11
CA SER A 180 -30.79 -23.47 -25.21
C SER A 180 -31.91 -23.22 -26.21
N GLY A 181 -31.62 -22.54 -27.32
CA GLY A 181 -32.49 -22.49 -28.48
C GLY A 181 -32.27 -23.76 -29.34
#